data_0e570d72c34efebfb749a481c23067d5
#
_entry.id   0e570d72c34efebfb749a481c23067d5
#
_cell.length_a   1.000
_cell.length_b   1.000
_cell.length_c   1.000
_cell.angle_alpha   90.00
_cell.angle_beta   90.00
_cell.angle_gamma   90.00
#
_symmetry.space_group_name_H-M   'P 1'
#
loop_
_entity.id
_entity.type
_entity.pdbx_description
1 polymer ?
#
loop_
_entity_poly.entity_id
_entity_poly.type
_entity_poly.pdbx_seq_one_letter_code
_entity_poly.pdbx_strand_id
1 'polypeptide(L)'
;MKKNIILAIVLLVSFHSFSQTDTTKIEQYCEVIATPRLLSTKVTLEVNYGEEKSYWRDTRLKNDDGKLKKFNTIIDALNYMGKEGWTFVNAYPVKIGDTEIYHYGFKKLFSRSEVNEN
;
A
#
# COMPACT_ATOMS: atom_id res chain seq x y z
N MET A 1 33.63 -48.41 14.64
CA MET A 1 33.79 -46.98 14.91
C MET A 1 33.76 -46.12 13.64
N LYS A 2 34.48 -46.42 12.59
CA LYS A 2 34.43 -45.59 11.35
C LYS A 2 33.08 -45.57 10.65
N LYS A 3 32.29 -46.66 10.65
CA LYS A 3 30.94 -46.70 10.05
C LYS A 3 29.94 -45.79 10.79
N ASN A 4 30.02 -45.68 12.11
CA ASN A 4 29.13 -44.88 12.93
C ASN A 4 29.42 -43.38 12.79
N ILE A 5 30.67 -43.00 12.52
CA ILE A 5 31.09 -41.62 12.25
C ILE A 5 30.53 -41.13 10.91
N ILE A 6 30.57 -41.99 9.87
CA ILE A 6 30.04 -41.68 8.55
C ILE A 6 28.53 -41.51 8.61
N LEU A 7 27.81 -42.33 9.37
CA LEU A 7 26.37 -42.22 9.57
C LEU A 7 25.99 -40.93 10.30
N ALA A 8 26.76 -40.51 11.31
CA ALA A 8 26.56 -39.27 12.03
C ALA A 8 26.79 -38.03 11.13
N ILE A 9 27.78 -38.07 10.22
CA ILE A 9 28.01 -36.97 9.28
C ILE A 9 26.88 -36.84 8.26
N VAL A 10 26.33 -37.95 7.77
CA VAL A 10 25.21 -37.96 6.82
C VAL A 10 23.94 -37.40 7.50
N LEU A 11 23.69 -37.66 8.78
CA LEU A 11 22.58 -37.09 9.55
C LEU A 11 22.71 -35.59 9.79
N LEU A 12 23.93 -35.06 9.96
CA LEU A 12 24.19 -33.64 10.14
C LEU A 12 23.97 -32.80 8.87
N VAL A 13 24.15 -33.38 7.69
CA VAL A 13 23.93 -32.67 6.41
C VAL A 13 22.46 -32.54 6.06
N SER A 14 21.58 -33.36 6.64
CA SER A 14 20.12 -33.39 6.32
C SER A 14 19.31 -32.24 6.90
N PHE A 15 19.87 -31.41 7.77
CA PHE A 15 19.15 -30.32 8.42
C PHE A 15 19.27 -28.95 7.72
N HIS A 16 19.94 -28.89 6.57
CA HIS A 16 19.99 -27.65 5.78
C HIS A 16 18.86 -27.60 4.75
N SER A 17 17.64 -27.87 5.19
CA SER A 17 16.47 -27.43 4.44
C SER A 17 16.37 -25.92 4.60
N PHE A 18 17.08 -25.17 3.76
CA PHE A 18 16.77 -23.75 3.58
C PHE A 18 15.36 -23.69 3.06
N SER A 19 14.44 -23.30 3.92
CA SER A 19 13.15 -22.79 3.50
C SER A 19 13.45 -21.61 2.58
N GLN A 20 13.31 -21.80 1.29
CA GLN A 20 13.36 -20.70 0.33
C GLN A 20 12.12 -19.85 0.61
N THR A 21 12.28 -18.80 1.40
CA THR A 21 11.27 -17.77 1.54
C THR A 21 11.09 -17.18 0.14
N ASP A 22 9.90 -17.30 -0.43
CA ASP A 22 9.57 -16.67 -1.71
C ASP A 22 9.72 -15.15 -1.54
N THR A 23 10.85 -14.62 -1.98
CA THR A 23 11.18 -13.19 -1.93
C THR A 23 10.57 -12.42 -3.10
N THR A 24 9.71 -13.06 -3.90
CA THR A 24 9.04 -12.41 -5.03
C THR A 24 8.17 -11.28 -4.52
N LYS A 25 8.49 -10.07 -4.95
CA LYS A 25 7.68 -8.89 -4.66
C LYS A 25 6.67 -8.66 -5.76
N ILE A 26 5.47 -8.26 -5.36
CA ILE A 26 4.35 -7.96 -6.24
C ILE A 26 4.06 -6.46 -6.15
N GLU A 27 3.99 -5.81 -7.30
CA GLU A 27 3.61 -4.41 -7.38
C GLU A 27 2.09 -4.27 -7.28
N GLN A 28 1.63 -3.47 -6.33
CA GLN A 28 0.21 -3.12 -6.15
C GLN A 28 0.01 -1.63 -6.39
N TYR A 29 -1.17 -1.27 -6.84
CA TYR A 29 -1.54 0.10 -7.17
C TYR A 29 -2.66 0.58 -6.26
N CYS A 30 -2.68 1.87 -5.99
CA CYS A 30 -3.84 2.55 -5.43
C CYS A 30 -4.08 3.88 -6.15
N GLU A 31 -5.29 4.36 -6.03
CA GLU A 31 -5.72 5.66 -6.52
C GLU A 31 -6.04 6.57 -5.35
N VAL A 32 -5.57 7.78 -5.41
CA VAL A 32 -5.80 8.79 -4.37
C VAL A 32 -6.56 9.96 -4.98
N ILE A 33 -7.66 10.36 -4.34
CA ILE A 33 -8.43 11.54 -4.69
C ILE A 33 -8.25 12.56 -3.58
N ALA A 34 -7.74 13.75 -3.93
CA ALA A 34 -7.57 14.86 -3.00
C ALA A 34 -8.74 15.84 -3.17
N THR A 35 -9.57 15.94 -2.15
CA THR A 35 -10.72 16.86 -2.15
C THR A 35 -10.39 18.12 -1.37
N PRO A 36 -10.36 19.30 -2.03
CA PRO A 36 -10.22 20.58 -1.36
C PRO A 36 -11.36 20.85 -0.41
N ARG A 37 -11.06 21.51 0.70
CA ARG A 37 -12.10 21.99 1.63
C ARG A 37 -12.52 23.41 1.23
N LEU A 38 -13.79 23.67 1.39
CA LEU A 38 -14.37 24.98 1.09
C LEU A 38 -13.65 26.08 1.89
N LEU A 39 -13.25 27.16 1.19
CA LEU A 39 -12.56 28.33 1.75
C LEU A 39 -11.23 28.03 2.48
N SER A 40 -10.53 26.97 2.07
CA SER A 40 -9.28 26.55 2.71
C SER A 40 -8.35 25.90 1.68
N THR A 41 -7.04 25.98 1.90
CA THR A 41 -6.03 25.21 1.16
C THR A 41 -5.96 23.74 1.62
N LYS A 42 -6.62 23.42 2.75
CA LYS A 42 -6.61 22.06 3.33
C LYS A 42 -7.35 21.10 2.44
N VAL A 43 -6.83 19.88 2.37
CA VAL A 43 -7.42 18.79 1.60
C VAL A 43 -7.66 17.56 2.49
N THR A 44 -8.60 16.74 2.10
CA THR A 44 -8.80 15.38 2.61
C THR A 44 -8.49 14.38 1.52
N LEU A 45 -8.03 13.19 1.90
CA LEU A 45 -7.74 12.11 0.95
C LEU A 45 -8.77 11.01 1.05
N GLU A 46 -9.20 10.54 -0.11
CA GLU A 46 -9.84 9.25 -0.31
C GLU A 46 -8.83 8.34 -1.01
N VAL A 47 -8.61 7.13 -0.46
CA VAL A 47 -7.68 6.15 -1.04
C VAL A 47 -8.48 4.93 -1.48
N ASN A 48 -8.29 4.56 -2.74
CA ASN A 48 -8.90 3.39 -3.36
C ASN A 48 -7.81 2.33 -3.60
N TYR A 49 -7.88 1.23 -2.86
CA TYR A 49 -6.97 0.09 -3.00
C TYR A 49 -7.51 -1.02 -3.91
N GLY A 50 -8.59 -0.74 -4.66
CA GLY A 50 -9.24 -1.72 -5.54
C GLY A 50 -10.36 -2.51 -4.88
N GLU A 51 -10.75 -2.18 -3.65
CA GLU A 51 -11.88 -2.79 -2.96
C GLU A 51 -13.23 -2.30 -3.52
N GLU A 52 -14.26 -3.13 -3.41
CA GLU A 52 -15.62 -2.74 -3.77
C GLU A 52 -16.10 -1.58 -2.88
N LYS A 53 -16.49 -0.49 -3.50
CA LYS A 53 -16.96 0.71 -2.79
C LYS A 53 -18.43 0.61 -2.44
N SER A 54 -18.75 0.74 -1.16
CA SER A 54 -20.15 0.95 -0.71
C SER A 54 -20.46 2.45 -0.70
N TYR A 55 -21.59 2.85 -1.31
CA TYR A 55 -22.06 4.24 -1.31
C TYR A 55 -22.30 4.83 0.09
N TRP A 56 -22.46 3.95 1.09
CA TRP A 56 -22.76 4.34 2.47
C TRP A 56 -21.52 4.38 3.37
N ARG A 57 -20.36 4.00 2.87
CA ARG A 57 -19.11 3.95 3.63
C ARG A 57 -18.26 5.18 3.31
N ASP A 58 -17.85 5.90 4.34
CA ASP A 58 -16.89 7.00 4.22
C ASP A 58 -15.48 6.42 4.05
N THR A 59 -14.96 6.47 2.82
CA THR A 59 -13.66 5.94 2.40
C THR A 59 -12.51 6.95 2.57
N ARG A 60 -12.81 8.15 3.10
CA ARG A 60 -11.78 9.17 3.36
C ARG A 60 -10.85 8.75 4.48
N LEU A 61 -9.58 9.09 4.32
CA LEU A 61 -8.55 8.77 5.29
C LEU A 61 -8.83 9.42 6.65
N LYS A 62 -8.72 8.63 7.72
CA LYS A 62 -8.98 9.05 9.10
C LYS A 62 -7.73 8.90 9.96
N ASN A 63 -7.64 9.69 11.01
CA ASN A 63 -6.69 9.53 12.09
C ASN A 63 -7.11 8.35 13.00
N ASP A 64 -6.24 7.97 13.93
CA ASP A 64 -6.50 6.90 14.91
C ASP A 64 -7.70 7.19 15.82
N ASP A 65 -8.05 8.48 16.01
CA ASP A 65 -9.24 8.93 16.73
C ASP A 65 -10.55 8.88 15.90
N GLY A 66 -10.51 8.37 14.68
CA GLY A 66 -11.62 8.25 13.76
C GLY A 66 -12.03 9.55 13.05
N LYS A 67 -11.37 10.68 13.32
CA LYS A 67 -11.60 11.94 12.62
C LYS A 67 -10.91 11.97 11.28
N LEU A 68 -11.48 12.72 10.32
CA LEU A 68 -10.88 12.90 9.00
C LEU A 68 -9.46 13.47 9.11
N LYS A 69 -8.52 12.79 8.50
CA LYS A 69 -7.15 13.29 8.36
C LYS A 69 -7.13 14.46 7.38
N LYS A 70 -6.60 15.59 7.83
CA LYS A 70 -6.53 16.84 7.05
C LYS A 70 -5.08 17.15 6.74
N PHE A 71 -4.82 17.51 5.51
CA PHE A 71 -3.51 17.95 5.03
C PHE A 71 -3.57 19.44 4.70
N ASN A 72 -2.48 20.13 4.90
CA ASN A 72 -2.43 21.58 4.66
C ASN A 72 -2.55 21.93 3.16
N THR A 73 -1.98 21.08 2.31
CA THR A 73 -1.99 21.23 0.84
C THR A 73 -2.04 19.85 0.18
N ILE A 74 -2.26 19.83 -1.13
CA ILE A 74 -2.14 18.61 -1.95
C ILE A 74 -0.72 18.03 -1.82
N ILE A 75 0.33 18.84 -1.85
CA ILE A 75 1.72 18.36 -1.74
C ILE A 75 1.97 17.70 -0.39
N ASP A 76 1.44 18.25 0.70
CA ASP A 76 1.52 17.62 2.03
C ASP A 76 0.86 16.23 2.04
N ALA A 77 -0.29 16.11 1.39
CA ALA A 77 -1.00 14.85 1.22
C ALA A 77 -0.21 13.82 0.37
N LEU A 78 0.40 14.24 -0.74
CA LEU A 78 1.22 13.36 -1.58
C LEU A 78 2.50 12.93 -0.85
N ASN A 79 3.12 13.82 -0.07
CA ASN A 79 4.28 13.49 0.78
C ASN A 79 3.92 12.48 1.87
N TYR A 80 2.71 12.55 2.41
CA TYR A 80 2.21 11.53 3.32
C TYR A 80 2.18 10.14 2.65
N MET A 81 1.65 10.03 1.44
CA MET A 81 1.67 8.76 0.69
C MET A 81 3.08 8.22 0.50
N GLY A 82 4.05 9.10 0.20
CA GLY A 82 5.47 8.74 0.11
C GLY A 82 6.04 8.20 1.42
N LYS A 83 5.70 8.80 2.57
CA LYS A 83 6.10 8.31 3.90
C LYS A 83 5.51 6.94 4.23
N GLU A 84 4.31 6.66 3.73
CA GLU A 84 3.67 5.34 3.84
C GLU A 84 4.26 4.29 2.87
N GLY A 85 5.29 4.65 2.09
CA GLY A 85 6.02 3.76 1.19
C GLY A 85 5.46 3.68 -0.22
N TRP A 86 4.50 4.53 -0.59
CA TRP A 86 3.93 4.60 -1.92
C TRP A 86 4.77 5.47 -2.85
N THR A 87 4.93 5.04 -4.10
CA THR A 87 5.61 5.79 -5.15
C THR A 87 4.58 6.38 -6.10
N PHE A 88 4.67 7.68 -6.35
CA PHE A 88 3.82 8.37 -7.32
C PHE A 88 4.07 7.86 -8.74
N VAL A 89 3.00 7.60 -9.50
CA VAL A 89 3.06 7.15 -10.90
C VAL A 89 2.62 8.26 -11.84
N ASN A 90 1.39 8.75 -11.67
CA ASN A 90 0.80 9.79 -12.53
C ASN A 90 -0.32 10.53 -11.81
N ALA A 91 -0.72 11.65 -12.40
CA ALA A 91 -1.95 12.36 -12.06
C ALA A 91 -2.75 12.60 -13.34
N TYR A 92 -4.07 12.49 -13.25
CA TYR A 92 -4.97 12.73 -14.37
C TYR A 92 -6.27 13.38 -13.88
N PRO A 93 -6.85 14.29 -14.66
CA PRO A 93 -8.13 14.91 -14.34
C PRO A 93 -9.29 13.97 -14.69
N VAL A 94 -10.28 13.95 -13.80
CA VAL A 94 -11.57 13.32 -14.04
C VAL A 94 -12.66 14.38 -13.96
N LYS A 95 -13.43 14.53 -15.03
CA LYS A 95 -14.54 15.48 -15.08
C LYS A 95 -15.79 14.82 -14.52
N ILE A 96 -16.38 15.46 -13.49
CA ILE A 96 -17.65 15.04 -12.89
C ILE A 96 -18.61 16.24 -12.98
N GLY A 97 -19.55 16.18 -13.90
CA GLY A 97 -20.39 17.35 -14.23
C GLY A 97 -19.54 18.52 -14.72
N ASP A 98 -19.61 19.66 -14.09
CA ASP A 98 -18.84 20.87 -14.39
C ASP A 98 -17.54 21.00 -13.55
N THR A 99 -17.27 20.03 -12.70
CA THR A 99 -16.09 20.02 -11.83
C THR A 99 -15.04 19.05 -12.34
N GLU A 100 -13.78 19.49 -12.30
CA GLU A 100 -12.61 18.65 -12.60
C GLU A 100 -11.90 18.30 -11.30
N ILE A 101 -11.70 17.00 -11.07
CA ILE A 101 -11.04 16.47 -9.88
C ILE A 101 -9.81 15.69 -10.34
N TYR A 102 -8.66 15.95 -9.71
CA TYR A 102 -7.43 15.21 -10.01
C TYR A 102 -7.36 13.91 -9.21
N HIS A 103 -7.09 12.84 -9.94
CA HIS A 103 -6.78 11.52 -9.42
C HIS A 103 -5.27 11.28 -9.50
N TYR A 104 -4.70 10.72 -8.44
CA TYR A 104 -3.27 10.46 -8.31
C TYR A 104 -3.04 8.96 -8.19
N GLY A 105 -2.33 8.38 -9.16
CA GLY A 105 -1.94 6.98 -9.15
C GLY A 105 -0.66 6.76 -8.36
N PHE A 106 -0.66 5.76 -7.50
CA PHE A 106 0.49 5.33 -6.72
C PHE A 106 0.70 3.83 -6.84
N LYS A 107 1.93 3.40 -6.60
CA LYS A 107 2.31 1.99 -6.54
C LYS A 107 3.22 1.71 -5.35
N LYS A 108 3.18 0.46 -4.88
CA LYS A 108 4.04 -0.04 -3.79
C LYS A 108 4.31 -1.52 -3.98
N LEU A 109 5.51 -1.95 -3.56
CA LEU A 109 5.91 -3.36 -3.60
C LEU A 109 5.54 -4.04 -2.29
N PHE A 110 4.84 -5.16 -2.41
CA PHE A 110 4.46 -6.04 -1.30
C PHE A 110 5.12 -7.40 -1.45
N SER A 111 5.31 -8.13 -0.36
CA SER A 111 5.64 -9.55 -0.45
C SER A 111 4.42 -10.34 -0.96
N ARG A 112 4.66 -11.48 -1.58
CA ARG A 112 3.57 -12.34 -2.08
C ARG A 112 2.63 -12.78 -0.95
N SER A 113 3.13 -13.01 0.24
CA SER A 113 2.34 -13.38 1.41
C SER A 113 1.34 -12.28 1.79
N GLU A 114 1.77 -11.02 1.79
CA GLU A 114 0.91 -9.87 2.12
C GLU A 114 -0.26 -9.69 1.13
N VAL A 115 -0.06 -10.06 -0.15
CA VAL A 115 -1.10 -9.93 -1.20
C VAL A 115 -2.11 -11.07 -1.15
N ASN A 116 -1.72 -12.27 -0.74
CA ASN A 116 -2.59 -13.45 -0.73
C ASN A 116 -3.49 -13.54 0.52
N GLU A 117 -3.33 -12.66 1.50
CA GLU A 117 -4.14 -12.62 2.73
C GLU A 117 -5.40 -11.75 2.63
N ASN A 118 -5.68 -11.15 1.44
CA ASN A 118 -6.86 -10.30 1.19
C ASN A 118 -7.87 -10.98 0.26
#